data_f74722e0341227586a51cc3b4d80bbbd
#
_entry.id   f74722e0341227586a51cc3b4d80bbbd
#
_cell.length_a   1.000
_cell.length_b   1.000
_cell.length_c   1.000
_cell.angle_alpha   90.00
_cell.angle_beta   90.00
_cell.angle_gamma   90.00
#
_symmetry.space_group_name_H-M   'P 1'
#
loop_
_entity.id
_entity.type
_entity.pdbx_description
1 polymer ?
#
loop_
_entity_poly.entity_id
_entity_poly.type
_entity_poly.pdbx_seq_one_letter_code
_entity_poly.pdbx_strand_id
1 'polypeptide(L)'
;MTDILTNRRTLLITASAAVVSGLSVPARAQGLAPTPSMRGGANNYLPGAPIVDRIGGGGFWMTGSVRRAGDGAPLAGQRIQIWAHTTEGHERDPHSHGATLTDANGMFRLEMPQIVPAFGQPHGHLAYDGGDFETVFLRPVMPSASNVRSASIVKTTFVIPLSSTPGN
;
A
#
# COMPACT_ATOMS: atom_id res chain seq x y z
N MET A 1 6.71 43.14 -78.67
CA MET A 1 5.87 43.01 -77.47
C MET A 1 5.59 41.53 -77.30
N THR A 2 6.31 40.91 -76.43
CA THR A 2 6.44 39.46 -76.37
C THR A 2 5.77 38.97 -75.08
N ASP A 3 4.64 38.25 -75.22
CA ASP A 3 3.94 37.61 -74.09
C ASP A 3 4.65 36.34 -73.71
N ILE A 4 5.06 36.28 -72.42
CA ILE A 4 5.66 35.08 -71.81
C ILE A 4 4.59 34.34 -71.12
N LEU A 5 4.11 33.23 -71.65
CA LEU A 5 3.20 32.29 -70.99
C LEU A 5 3.98 31.44 -69.99
N THR A 6 3.80 31.70 -68.74
CA THR A 6 4.37 30.89 -67.69
C THR A 6 3.48 29.68 -67.39
N ASN A 7 3.95 28.51 -67.78
CA ASN A 7 3.27 27.24 -67.60
C ASN A 7 3.56 26.73 -66.15
N ARG A 8 2.56 26.83 -65.23
CA ARG A 8 2.62 26.26 -63.87
C ARG A 8 2.18 24.81 -63.91
N ARG A 9 3.14 23.91 -63.93
CA ARG A 9 2.90 22.49 -63.71
C ARG A 9 2.67 22.30 -62.21
N THR A 10 1.41 22.05 -61.81
CA THR A 10 1.05 21.65 -60.46
C THR A 10 1.51 20.23 -60.21
N LEU A 11 2.52 20.05 -59.36
CA LEU A 11 2.98 18.76 -58.92
C LEU A 11 2.07 18.31 -57.75
N LEU A 12 1.21 17.36 -58.02
CA LEU A 12 0.40 16.70 -56.96
C LEU A 12 1.29 15.67 -56.25
N ILE A 13 1.75 16.00 -55.06
CA ILE A 13 2.43 15.06 -54.18
C ILE A 13 1.32 14.35 -53.36
N THR A 14 1.00 13.13 -53.75
CA THR A 14 0.17 12.23 -52.94
C THR A 14 1.01 11.70 -51.79
N ALA A 15 0.83 12.29 -50.59
CA ALA A 15 1.36 11.75 -49.34
C ALA A 15 0.54 10.57 -48.92
N SER A 16 1.01 9.34 -49.10
CA SER A 16 0.43 8.15 -48.55
C SER A 16 0.75 8.11 -47.05
N ALA A 17 -0.22 8.45 -46.22
CA ALA A 17 -0.14 8.25 -44.76
C ALA A 17 -0.24 6.74 -44.47
N ALA A 18 0.87 6.10 -44.20
CA ALA A 18 0.89 4.76 -43.64
C ALA A 18 0.39 4.83 -42.20
N VAL A 19 -0.86 4.40 -41.96
CA VAL A 19 -1.41 4.19 -40.62
C VAL A 19 -0.70 2.96 -40.04
N VAL A 20 0.35 3.19 -39.27
CA VAL A 20 0.93 2.16 -38.41
C VAL A 20 -0.05 1.94 -37.26
N SER A 21 -0.92 0.95 -37.40
CA SER A 21 -1.73 0.45 -36.29
C SER A 21 -0.78 -0.21 -35.31
N GLY A 22 -0.26 0.60 -34.39
CA GLY A 22 0.50 0.11 -33.25
C GLY A 22 -0.41 -0.76 -32.42
N LEU A 23 -0.25 -2.08 -32.52
CA LEU A 23 -0.77 -3.02 -31.56
C LEU A 23 -0.15 -2.64 -30.21
N SER A 24 -0.92 -1.92 -29.39
CA SER A 24 -0.58 -1.70 -27.99
C SER A 24 -0.59 -3.06 -27.32
N VAL A 25 0.59 -3.70 -27.25
CA VAL A 25 0.76 -4.87 -26.38
C VAL A 25 0.45 -4.34 -24.97
N PRO A 26 -0.59 -4.86 -24.30
CA PRO A 26 -0.86 -4.42 -22.92
C PRO A 26 0.40 -4.69 -22.13
N ALA A 27 0.96 -3.64 -21.52
CA ALA A 27 2.08 -3.80 -20.60
C ALA A 27 1.62 -4.84 -19.59
N ARG A 28 2.22 -6.02 -19.62
CA ARG A 28 2.00 -7.02 -18.56
C ARG A 28 2.33 -6.30 -17.27
N ALA A 29 1.33 -6.13 -16.42
CA ALA A 29 1.55 -5.66 -15.08
C ALA A 29 2.62 -6.59 -14.50
N GLN A 30 3.81 -6.05 -14.23
CA GLN A 30 4.86 -6.82 -13.55
C GLN A 30 4.26 -7.23 -12.23
N GLY A 31 4.09 -8.53 -12.03
CA GLY A 31 3.46 -9.07 -10.85
C GLY A 31 4.16 -8.54 -9.60
N LEU A 32 3.40 -8.02 -8.65
CA LEU A 32 3.94 -7.62 -7.37
C LEU A 32 4.42 -8.86 -6.61
N ALA A 33 5.66 -8.83 -6.14
CA ALA A 33 6.17 -9.88 -5.27
C ALA A 33 5.49 -9.81 -3.90
N PRO A 34 5.19 -10.95 -3.25
CA PRO A 34 4.67 -10.97 -1.90
C PRO A 34 5.54 -10.22 -0.91
N THR A 35 4.91 -9.52 0.01
CA THR A 35 5.61 -8.84 1.11
C THR A 35 6.03 -9.89 2.15
N PRO A 36 7.33 -10.05 2.44
CA PRO A 36 7.77 -10.97 3.48
C PRO A 36 7.45 -10.40 4.86
N SER A 37 7.18 -11.27 5.83
CA SER A 37 7.12 -10.86 7.23
C SER A 37 8.46 -10.30 7.70
N MET A 38 8.41 -9.17 8.41
CA MET A 38 9.61 -8.54 8.96
C MET A 38 9.99 -9.18 10.29
N ARG A 39 11.30 -9.31 10.55
CA ARG A 39 11.81 -9.78 11.83
C ARG A 39 11.28 -8.89 12.97
N GLY A 40 10.73 -9.53 14.01
CA GLY A 40 10.14 -8.84 15.15
C GLY A 40 8.79 -8.19 14.85
N GLY A 41 8.23 -8.35 13.64
CA GLY A 41 6.91 -7.84 13.30
C GLY A 41 5.80 -8.43 14.15
N ALA A 42 5.92 -9.70 14.53
CA ALA A 42 4.95 -10.41 15.36
C ALA A 42 5.14 -10.21 16.87
N ASN A 43 6.11 -9.40 17.32
CA ASN A 43 6.31 -9.16 18.73
C ASN A 43 5.05 -8.56 19.36
N ASN A 44 4.61 -9.15 20.48
CA ASN A 44 3.41 -8.75 21.20
C ASN A 44 2.10 -8.82 20.38
N TYR A 45 2.08 -9.57 19.28
CA TYR A 45 0.86 -9.80 18.53
C TYR A 45 -0.24 -10.41 19.43
N LEU A 46 -1.43 -9.80 19.40
CA LEU A 46 -2.61 -10.24 20.16
C LEU A 46 -3.68 -10.69 19.15
N PRO A 47 -3.86 -12.01 18.93
CA PRO A 47 -4.89 -12.47 18.01
C PRO A 47 -6.27 -11.94 18.37
N GLY A 48 -7.03 -11.48 17.36
CA GLY A 48 -8.42 -11.06 17.57
C GLY A 48 -8.60 -9.69 18.21
N ALA A 49 -7.58 -8.81 18.18
CA ALA A 49 -7.78 -7.43 18.62
C ALA A 49 -9.02 -6.80 17.96
N PRO A 50 -9.81 -5.97 18.68
CA PRO A 50 -11.10 -5.49 18.18
C PRO A 50 -10.94 -4.58 16.97
N ILE A 51 -11.92 -4.60 16.06
CA ILE A 51 -12.06 -3.57 15.02
C ILE A 51 -12.54 -2.30 15.73
N VAL A 52 -11.80 -1.21 15.57
CA VAL A 52 -12.06 0.06 16.21
C VAL A 52 -11.87 1.21 15.21
N ASP A 53 -12.54 2.32 15.46
CA ASP A 53 -12.35 3.55 14.69
C ASP A 53 -11.04 4.24 15.06
N ARG A 54 -10.60 4.06 16.33
CA ARG A 54 -9.41 4.67 16.90
C ARG A 54 -8.88 3.88 18.08
N ILE A 55 -7.56 3.85 18.25
CA ILE A 55 -6.89 3.39 19.47
C ILE A 55 -6.69 4.60 20.38
N GLY A 56 -7.05 4.53 21.64
CA GLY A 56 -6.84 5.60 22.62
C GLY A 56 -7.32 6.98 22.17
N GLY A 57 -6.58 8.02 22.54
CA GLY A 57 -6.88 9.41 22.20
C GLY A 57 -6.63 9.81 20.75
N GLY A 58 -5.95 8.98 19.97
CA GLY A 58 -5.64 9.28 18.57
C GLY A 58 -4.51 10.30 18.38
N GLY A 59 -4.49 10.94 17.21
CA GLY A 59 -3.54 11.99 16.85
C GLY A 59 -2.41 11.56 15.90
N PHE A 60 -2.17 10.25 15.76
CA PHE A 60 -1.21 9.67 14.84
C PHE A 60 -1.88 8.65 13.93
N TRP A 61 -1.60 8.68 12.64
CA TRP A 61 -2.24 7.82 11.66
C TRP A 61 -1.30 6.75 11.13
N MET A 62 -1.73 5.49 11.24
CA MET A 62 -1.16 4.39 10.48
C MET A 62 -2.03 4.15 9.25
N THR A 63 -1.41 4.22 8.08
CA THR A 63 -2.11 4.07 6.80
C THR A 63 -1.37 3.10 5.89
N GLY A 64 -2.09 2.52 4.93
CA GLY A 64 -1.46 1.68 3.95
C GLY A 64 -2.43 1.10 2.95
N SER A 65 -1.96 0.09 2.24
CA SER A 65 -2.77 -0.63 1.26
C SER A 65 -2.50 -2.13 1.31
N VAL A 66 -3.51 -2.89 0.93
CA VAL A 66 -3.41 -4.35 0.74
C VAL A 66 -3.69 -4.66 -0.73
N ARG A 67 -2.76 -5.40 -1.34
CA ARG A 67 -2.83 -5.74 -2.75
C ARG A 67 -2.54 -7.22 -2.95
N ARG A 68 -3.17 -7.81 -3.95
CA ARG A 68 -2.93 -9.19 -4.34
C ARG A 68 -1.55 -9.30 -5.02
N ALA A 69 -0.78 -10.32 -4.64
CA ALA A 69 0.45 -10.66 -5.35
C ALA A 69 0.12 -11.09 -6.78
N GLY A 70 1.03 -10.83 -7.69
CA GLY A 70 0.85 -11.13 -9.11
C GLY A 70 0.26 -9.96 -9.88
N ASP A 71 -1.02 -9.65 -9.75
CA ASP A 71 -1.68 -8.61 -10.55
C ASP A 71 -1.77 -7.23 -9.86
N GLY A 72 -1.48 -7.15 -8.56
CA GLY A 72 -1.53 -5.90 -7.80
C GLY A 72 -2.96 -5.38 -7.56
N ALA A 73 -3.99 -6.18 -7.80
CA ALA A 73 -5.36 -5.78 -7.55
C ALA A 73 -5.58 -5.38 -6.08
N PRO A 74 -6.34 -4.32 -5.81
CA PRO A 74 -6.66 -3.94 -4.44
C PRO A 74 -7.54 -5.02 -3.78
N LEU A 75 -7.30 -5.27 -2.50
CA LEU A 75 -8.09 -6.22 -1.72
C LEU A 75 -8.91 -5.46 -0.68
N ALA A 76 -10.23 -5.44 -0.88
CA ALA A 76 -11.19 -4.81 0.02
C ALA A 76 -11.58 -5.75 1.18
N GLY A 77 -12.02 -5.16 2.30
CA GLY A 77 -12.52 -5.91 3.46
C GLY A 77 -11.45 -6.69 4.22
N GLN A 78 -10.18 -6.47 3.94
CA GLN A 78 -9.08 -7.18 4.60
C GLN A 78 -8.81 -6.57 5.97
N ARG A 79 -8.67 -7.43 6.96
CA ARG A 79 -8.40 -7.03 8.34
C ARG A 79 -6.92 -6.74 8.53
N ILE A 80 -6.61 -5.58 9.06
CA ILE A 80 -5.27 -5.16 9.47
C ILE A 80 -5.28 -4.81 10.93
N GLN A 81 -4.55 -5.56 11.73
CA GLN A 81 -4.30 -5.23 13.12
C GLN A 81 -3.08 -4.32 13.24
N ILE A 82 -3.15 -3.36 14.16
CA ILE A 82 -2.10 -2.35 14.40
C ILE A 82 -1.87 -2.23 15.90
N TRP A 83 -0.61 -2.15 16.32
CA TRP A 83 -0.23 -1.85 17.70
C TRP A 83 1.15 -1.20 17.77
N ALA A 84 1.41 -0.49 18.83
CA ALA A 84 2.69 0.15 19.08
C ALA A 84 2.86 0.54 20.56
N HIS A 85 4.08 0.87 20.95
CA HIS A 85 4.33 1.66 22.15
C HIS A 85 4.03 3.13 21.87
N THR A 86 3.16 3.72 22.66
CA THR A 86 2.64 5.06 22.45
C THR A 86 2.74 5.91 23.71
N THR A 87 2.36 7.17 23.59
CA THR A 87 2.23 8.07 24.75
C THR A 87 1.19 7.61 25.78
N GLU A 88 0.30 6.68 25.42
CA GLU A 88 -0.82 6.24 26.28
C GLU A 88 -0.71 4.78 26.73
N GLY A 89 0.21 4.01 26.17
CA GLY A 89 0.34 2.61 26.56
C GLY A 89 1.51 1.88 25.90
N HIS A 90 1.86 0.77 26.50
CA HIS A 90 2.91 -0.11 25.98
C HIS A 90 2.34 -1.05 24.91
N GLU A 91 3.17 -1.46 23.95
CA GLU A 91 2.78 -2.40 22.88
C GLU A 91 2.34 -3.79 23.38
N ARG A 92 2.50 -4.09 24.69
CA ARG A 92 2.01 -5.32 25.33
C ARG A 92 0.60 -5.17 25.89
N ASP A 93 0.14 -3.94 26.02
CA ASP A 93 -1.15 -3.68 26.65
C ASP A 93 -2.28 -3.92 25.65
N PRO A 94 -3.30 -4.71 25.98
CA PRO A 94 -4.38 -5.00 25.04
C PRO A 94 -5.07 -3.75 24.46
N HIS A 95 -5.16 -2.66 25.24
CA HIS A 95 -5.76 -1.40 24.77
C HIS A 95 -4.89 -0.62 23.78
N SER A 96 -3.61 -1.01 23.61
CA SER A 96 -2.73 -0.47 22.58
C SER A 96 -2.89 -1.17 21.22
N HIS A 97 -3.81 -2.13 21.13
CA HIS A 97 -4.11 -2.91 19.94
C HIS A 97 -5.47 -2.53 19.38
N GLY A 98 -5.55 -2.45 18.06
CA GLY A 98 -6.81 -2.28 17.33
C GLY A 98 -6.69 -2.84 15.93
N ALA A 99 -7.81 -3.06 15.28
CA ALA A 99 -7.84 -3.46 13.88
C ALA A 99 -8.77 -2.57 13.08
N THR A 100 -8.54 -2.53 11.78
CA THR A 100 -9.39 -1.84 10.80
C THR A 100 -9.55 -2.72 9.57
N LEU A 101 -10.49 -2.38 8.69
CA LEU A 101 -10.71 -3.05 7.42
C LEU A 101 -10.25 -2.17 6.26
N THR A 102 -9.79 -2.80 5.19
CA THR A 102 -9.51 -2.08 3.96
C THR A 102 -10.79 -1.67 3.24
N ASP A 103 -10.76 -0.50 2.62
CA ASP A 103 -11.83 0.01 1.76
C ASP A 103 -11.84 -0.67 0.37
N ALA A 104 -12.75 -0.23 -0.52
CA ALA A 104 -12.89 -0.75 -1.88
C ALA A 104 -11.61 -0.61 -2.73
N ASN A 105 -10.71 0.30 -2.38
CA ASN A 105 -9.42 0.52 -3.04
C ASN A 105 -8.28 -0.25 -2.38
N GLY A 106 -8.59 -1.10 -1.40
CA GLY A 106 -7.61 -1.84 -0.62
C GLY A 106 -6.84 -0.95 0.37
N MET A 107 -7.31 0.26 0.65
CA MET A 107 -6.66 1.18 1.57
C MET A 107 -7.15 0.95 2.99
N PHE A 108 -6.24 1.01 3.96
CA PHE A 108 -6.57 1.03 5.38
C PHE A 108 -6.00 2.28 6.05
N ARG A 109 -6.63 2.66 7.12
CA ARG A 109 -6.14 3.68 8.05
C ARG A 109 -6.68 3.42 9.45
N LEU A 110 -5.87 3.68 10.45
CA LEU A 110 -6.28 3.63 11.85
C LEU A 110 -5.57 4.74 12.61
N GLU A 111 -6.32 5.49 13.38
CA GLU A 111 -5.80 6.52 14.26
C GLU A 111 -5.35 5.90 15.58
N MET A 112 -4.24 6.37 16.14
CA MET A 112 -3.71 5.90 17.42
C MET A 112 -2.95 7.03 18.12
N PRO A 113 -2.62 6.90 19.41
CA PRO A 113 -1.77 7.89 20.08
C PRO A 113 -0.37 7.94 19.46
N GLN A 114 0.34 9.03 19.70
CA GLN A 114 1.70 9.24 19.21
C GLN A 114 2.61 8.09 19.58
N ILE A 115 3.24 7.45 18.58
CA ILE A 115 4.26 6.42 18.80
C ILE A 115 5.50 7.06 19.43
N VAL A 116 6.06 6.41 20.44
CA VAL A 116 7.27 6.85 21.13
C VAL A 116 8.30 5.74 21.18
N PRO A 117 9.60 6.05 21.39
CA PRO A 117 10.61 5.02 21.48
C PRO A 117 10.37 4.03 22.62
N ALA A 118 10.49 2.74 22.31
CA ALA A 118 10.62 1.67 23.28
C ALA A 118 11.65 0.68 22.78
N PHE A 119 12.65 0.35 23.58
CA PHE A 119 13.70 -0.62 23.23
C PHE A 119 14.39 -0.32 21.88
N GLY A 120 14.76 0.94 21.64
CA GLY A 120 15.42 1.38 20.41
C GLY A 120 14.64 2.45 19.65
N GLN A 121 14.63 2.33 18.32
CA GLN A 121 13.92 3.30 17.48
C GLN A 121 12.40 3.17 17.59
N PRO A 122 11.66 4.29 17.49
CA PRO A 122 10.20 4.24 17.46
C PRO A 122 9.73 3.36 16.29
N HIS A 123 8.79 2.50 16.56
CA HIS A 123 8.25 1.60 15.55
C HIS A 123 6.79 1.24 15.85
N GLY A 124 6.06 0.93 14.81
CA GLY A 124 4.76 0.31 14.91
C GLY A 124 4.84 -1.15 14.50
N HIS A 125 3.77 -1.86 14.76
CA HIS A 125 3.55 -3.22 14.29
C HIS A 125 2.26 -3.27 13.51
N LEU A 126 2.24 -4.05 12.43
CA LEU A 126 1.02 -4.33 11.67
C LEU A 126 0.98 -5.81 11.35
N ALA A 127 -0.22 -6.39 11.45
CA ALA A 127 -0.49 -7.74 10.97
C ALA A 127 -1.61 -7.68 9.93
N TYR A 128 -1.35 -8.27 8.76
CA TYR A 128 -2.42 -8.82 7.96
C TYR A 128 -2.76 -10.18 8.57
N ASP A 129 -3.95 -10.30 9.12
CA ASP A 129 -4.43 -11.53 9.78
C ASP A 129 -5.84 -11.94 9.32
N GLY A 130 -6.23 -11.51 8.14
CA GLY A 130 -7.42 -12.00 7.45
C GLY A 130 -7.24 -13.45 7.01
N GLY A 131 -8.24 -14.30 7.25
CA GLY A 131 -8.14 -15.75 7.08
C GLY A 131 -7.95 -16.28 5.66
N ASP A 132 -8.08 -15.43 4.62
CA ASP A 132 -8.03 -15.85 3.22
C ASP A 132 -6.60 -15.95 2.65
N PHE A 133 -5.60 -15.48 3.40
CA PHE A 133 -4.20 -15.39 2.95
C PHE A 133 -3.25 -15.69 4.11
N GLU A 134 -1.98 -15.92 3.79
CA GLU A 134 -0.95 -16.08 4.82
C GLU A 134 -0.82 -14.82 5.68
N THR A 135 -0.68 -14.99 6.98
CA THR A 135 -0.43 -13.88 7.91
C THR A 135 0.92 -13.23 7.61
N VAL A 136 0.90 -11.91 7.43
CA VAL A 136 2.11 -11.13 7.18
C VAL A 136 2.27 -10.08 8.29
N PHE A 137 3.46 -10.02 8.88
CA PHE A 137 3.79 -9.07 9.93
C PHE A 137 4.77 -8.03 9.44
N LEU A 138 4.46 -6.75 9.65
CA LEU A 138 5.36 -5.64 9.37
C LEU A 138 5.77 -4.92 10.65
N ARG A 139 6.96 -4.33 10.62
CA ARG A 139 7.50 -3.51 11.70
C ARG A 139 8.13 -2.25 11.12
N PRO A 140 7.31 -1.27 10.69
CA PRO A 140 7.83 -0.01 10.20
C PRO A 140 8.56 0.74 11.31
N VAL A 141 9.82 1.08 11.05
CA VAL A 141 10.69 1.81 11.97
C VAL A 141 10.78 3.25 11.53
N MET A 142 10.60 4.18 12.45
CA MET A 142 10.80 5.60 12.21
C MET A 142 12.27 5.95 12.44
N PRO A 143 12.89 6.76 11.57
CA PRO A 143 14.34 7.00 11.62
C PRO A 143 14.80 7.72 12.88
N SER A 144 13.93 8.49 13.57
CA SER A 144 14.25 9.12 14.85
C SER A 144 12.99 9.52 15.63
N ALA A 145 13.14 9.73 16.95
CA ALA A 145 12.05 10.23 17.79
C ALA A 145 11.55 11.63 17.38
N SER A 146 12.42 12.47 16.85
CA SER A 146 12.04 13.79 16.32
C SER A 146 11.19 13.68 15.06
N ASN A 147 11.50 12.72 14.18
CA ASN A 147 10.70 12.48 12.98
C ASN A 147 9.31 11.94 13.32
N VAL A 148 9.19 11.12 14.37
CA VAL A 148 7.89 10.65 14.85
C VAL A 148 7.04 11.81 15.35
N ARG A 149 7.63 12.75 16.08
CA ARG A 149 6.90 13.92 16.60
C ARG A 149 6.43 14.87 15.51
N SER A 150 7.11 14.91 14.37
CA SER A 150 6.74 15.73 13.22
C SER A 150 5.89 14.98 12.19
N ALA A 151 5.91 13.63 12.21
CA ALA A 151 5.12 12.81 11.31
C ALA A 151 3.77 12.50 11.95
N SER A 152 2.70 12.90 11.30
CA SER A 152 1.34 12.50 11.67
C SER A 152 0.87 11.22 10.97
N ILE A 153 1.69 10.64 10.12
CA ILE A 153 1.32 9.50 9.26
C ILE A 153 2.51 8.57 9.01
N VAL A 154 2.30 7.25 9.16
CA VAL A 154 3.14 6.20 8.58
C VAL A 154 2.36 5.47 7.50
N LYS A 155 2.98 5.29 6.34
CA LYS A 155 2.37 4.60 5.19
C LYS A 155 3.11 3.31 4.89
N THR A 156 2.36 2.23 4.68
CA THR A 156 2.89 0.90 4.35
C THR A 156 2.03 0.21 3.28
N THR A 157 2.55 -0.88 2.72
CA THR A 157 1.81 -1.68 1.73
C THR A 157 2.06 -3.15 2.01
N PHE A 158 0.99 -3.91 2.06
CA PHE A 158 1.02 -5.37 2.05
C PHE A 158 0.77 -5.86 0.63
N VAL A 159 1.60 -6.77 0.14
CA VAL A 159 1.37 -7.54 -1.07
C VAL A 159 1.21 -8.99 -0.64
N ILE A 160 0.02 -9.55 -0.79
CA ILE A 160 -0.35 -10.82 -0.20
C ILE A 160 -0.55 -11.85 -1.32
N PRO A 161 0.12 -13.03 -1.27
CA PRO A 161 -0.17 -14.11 -2.20
C PRO A 161 -1.57 -14.66 -1.93
N LEU A 162 -2.23 -15.12 -2.97
CA LEU A 162 -3.41 -15.96 -2.80
C LEU A 162 -2.99 -17.19 -1.98
N SER A 163 -3.73 -17.51 -0.95
CA SER A 163 -3.55 -18.76 -0.23
C SER A 163 -3.69 -19.91 -1.22
N SER A 164 -2.65 -20.72 -1.34
CA SER A 164 -2.73 -22.00 -2.02
C SER A 164 -3.36 -23.02 -1.07
N THR A 165 -4.50 -22.70 -0.46
CA THR A 165 -5.26 -23.75 0.22
C THR A 165 -5.87 -24.61 -0.87
N PRO A 166 -5.45 -25.88 -1.03
CA PRO A 166 -6.14 -26.79 -1.90
C PRO A 166 -7.56 -26.88 -1.35
N GLY A 167 -8.53 -26.55 -2.19
CA GLY A 167 -9.92 -26.81 -1.85
C GLY A 167 -10.06 -28.29 -1.47
N ASN A 168 -10.51 -28.51 -0.27
CA ASN A 168 -10.90 -29.84 0.21
C ASN A 168 -12.32 -30.12 -0.25
#